data_92092d3f884c84e4863764978c7d0fcb
#
_entry.id   92092d3f884c84e4863764978c7d0fcb
#
_cell.length_a   1.000
_cell.length_b   1.000
_cell.length_c   1.000
_cell.angle_alpha   90.00
_cell.angle_beta   90.00
_cell.angle_gamma   90.00
#
_symmetry.space_group_name_H-M   'P 1'
#
loop_
_entity.id
_entity.type
_entity.pdbx_description
1 polymer ?
#
loop_
_entity_poly.entity_id
_entity_poly.type
_entity_poly.pdbx_seq_one_letter_code
_entity_poly.pdbx_strand_id
1 'polypeptide(L)'
;ESVYRTLPRGASPRHLMRLTIPESEYVARESHFASLLNHPNVDGVYEKDVPLDVRAILQLGTSCVLRPGTRLAHALDTGLSLADLTHAPPATTHAAYLRGGRAMRVMYLYHASDTKRHAYVLVMSDGHTKVHIVDSAGLKQWPSLESMYAERLEAMRQTGRVRDGEGAFDYPPSLTCDVDVHTSETQVFRALARDFREARAARHGAQLLTICSSRPLSYYDAHMHVSAELPVLMVPASRAEDALPALQWQSYAARRMVNCYLRTSAWLHRWIELAAHLDVPLGNLPRDFAL
;
A
#
# COMPACT_ATOMS: atom_id res chain seq x y z
N GLU A 1 -32.23 6.38 15.95
CA GLU A 1 -32.94 5.14 15.57
C GLU A 1 -32.33 4.57 14.32
N SER A 2 -31.60 3.49 14.44
CA SER A 2 -31.11 2.75 13.28
C SER A 2 -32.12 1.66 12.95
N VAL A 3 -32.83 1.80 11.85
CA VAL A 3 -33.70 0.75 11.34
C VAL A 3 -32.87 -0.12 10.42
N TYR A 4 -32.59 -1.37 10.81
CA TYR A 4 -32.00 -2.36 9.90
C TYR A 4 -32.98 -2.67 8.77
N ARG A 5 -32.62 -2.30 7.55
CA ARG A 5 -33.47 -2.47 6.37
C ARG A 5 -33.56 -3.91 5.88
N THR A 6 -32.72 -4.81 6.38
CA THR A 6 -32.68 -6.22 5.95
C THR A 6 -32.77 -7.15 7.14
N LEU A 7 -33.99 -7.40 7.58
CA LEU A 7 -34.26 -8.54 8.47
C LEU A 7 -34.46 -9.80 7.61
N PRO A 8 -34.02 -10.99 8.10
CA PRO A 8 -34.36 -12.25 7.47
C PRO A 8 -35.89 -12.37 7.29
N ARG A 9 -36.35 -13.02 6.21
CA ARG A 9 -37.76 -13.25 5.99
C ARG A 9 -38.37 -13.93 7.23
N GLY A 10 -39.42 -13.34 7.81
CA GLY A 10 -40.09 -13.84 8.99
C GLY A 10 -39.59 -13.30 10.33
N ALA A 11 -38.55 -12.45 10.33
CA ALA A 11 -38.14 -11.79 11.60
C ALA A 11 -39.11 -10.65 11.94
N SER A 12 -39.47 -10.54 13.21
CA SER A 12 -40.26 -9.41 13.69
C SER A 12 -39.43 -8.14 13.74
N PRO A 13 -40.03 -6.96 13.40
CA PRO A 13 -39.36 -5.69 13.55
C PRO A 13 -38.91 -5.48 15.00
N ARG A 14 -37.68 -5.02 15.20
CA ARG A 14 -37.11 -4.72 16.51
C ARG A 14 -36.75 -3.25 16.60
N HIS A 15 -36.98 -2.65 17.76
CA HIS A 15 -36.50 -1.32 18.05
C HIS A 15 -35.06 -1.43 18.57
N LEU A 16 -34.14 -0.77 17.89
CA LEU A 16 -32.75 -0.69 18.30
C LEU A 16 -32.46 0.70 18.86
N MET A 17 -31.90 0.74 20.04
CA MET A 17 -31.41 1.99 20.66
C MET A 17 -29.89 2.06 20.49
N ARG A 18 -29.40 3.18 19.99
CA ARG A 18 -27.96 3.44 19.93
C ARG A 18 -27.51 4.00 21.28
N LEU A 19 -26.59 3.30 21.92
CA LEU A 19 -25.90 3.74 23.11
C LEU A 19 -24.49 4.20 22.72
N THR A 20 -24.15 5.45 23.02
CA THR A 20 -22.81 6.00 22.82
C THR A 20 -22.22 6.34 24.17
N ILE A 21 -21.09 5.74 24.51
CA ILE A 21 -20.40 5.91 25.79
C ILE A 21 -18.97 6.34 25.46
N PRO A 22 -18.43 7.40 26.09
CA PRO A 22 -17.00 7.70 26.01
C PRO A 22 -16.16 6.51 26.51
N GLU A 23 -15.06 6.20 25.83
CA GLU A 23 -14.20 5.07 26.20
C GLU A 23 -13.71 5.17 27.64
N SER A 24 -13.28 6.36 28.08
CA SER A 24 -12.85 6.61 29.45
C SER A 24 -13.93 6.30 30.49
N GLU A 25 -15.20 6.60 30.19
CA GLU A 25 -16.32 6.30 31.06
C GLU A 25 -16.67 4.82 31.05
N TYR A 26 -16.60 4.17 29.88
CA TYR A 26 -16.82 2.73 29.76
C TYR A 26 -15.80 1.95 30.58
N VAL A 27 -14.51 2.24 30.42
CA VAL A 27 -13.42 1.61 31.18
C VAL A 27 -13.57 1.83 32.69
N ALA A 28 -13.93 3.04 33.10
CA ALA A 28 -14.11 3.38 34.53
C ALA A 28 -15.30 2.66 35.18
N ARG A 29 -16.30 2.23 34.39
CA ARG A 29 -17.56 1.64 34.86
C ARG A 29 -17.95 0.35 34.15
N GLU A 30 -16.98 -0.40 33.68
CA GLU A 30 -17.18 -1.60 32.83
C GLU A 30 -18.17 -2.60 33.46
N SER A 31 -18.01 -2.90 34.75
CA SER A 31 -18.90 -3.83 35.49
C SER A 31 -20.35 -3.35 35.54
N HIS A 32 -20.57 -2.05 35.69
CA HIS A 32 -21.90 -1.43 35.66
C HIS A 32 -22.54 -1.56 34.27
N PHE A 33 -21.81 -1.22 33.20
CA PHE A 33 -22.31 -1.38 31.85
C PHE A 33 -22.56 -2.84 31.50
N ALA A 34 -21.68 -3.76 31.90
CA ALA A 34 -21.90 -5.21 31.71
C ALA A 34 -23.19 -5.66 32.37
N SER A 35 -23.48 -5.18 33.58
CA SER A 35 -24.74 -5.50 34.29
C SER A 35 -25.97 -4.95 33.56
N LEU A 36 -25.90 -3.71 33.05
CA LEU A 36 -27.00 -3.10 32.29
C LEU A 36 -27.27 -3.82 30.98
N LEU A 37 -26.22 -4.16 30.26
CA LEU A 37 -26.30 -4.82 28.92
C LEU A 37 -26.77 -6.28 29.04
N ASN A 38 -26.55 -6.95 30.19
CA ASN A 38 -27.02 -8.30 30.48
C ASN A 38 -28.38 -8.31 31.22
N HIS A 39 -29.05 -7.19 31.37
CA HIS A 39 -30.32 -7.11 32.02
C HIS A 39 -31.40 -7.93 31.27
N PRO A 40 -32.33 -8.64 31.97
CA PRO A 40 -33.34 -9.47 31.32
C PRO A 40 -34.25 -8.76 30.31
N ASN A 41 -34.41 -7.44 30.43
CA ASN A 41 -35.17 -6.62 29.48
C ASN A 41 -34.36 -6.20 28.22
N VAL A 42 -33.10 -6.58 28.14
CA VAL A 42 -32.25 -6.36 26.96
C VAL A 42 -32.26 -7.60 26.11
N ASP A 43 -32.93 -7.55 25.00
CA ASP A 43 -33.10 -8.67 24.07
C ASP A 43 -31.79 -9.08 23.38
N GLY A 44 -30.87 -8.14 23.20
CA GLY A 44 -29.53 -8.39 22.66
C GLY A 44 -28.71 -7.13 22.54
N VAL A 45 -27.40 -7.32 22.57
CA VAL A 45 -26.41 -6.26 22.35
C VAL A 45 -25.67 -6.55 21.04
N TYR A 46 -25.72 -5.62 20.13
CA TYR A 46 -25.12 -5.75 18.78
C TYR A 46 -23.89 -4.86 18.67
N GLU A 47 -22.95 -5.23 17.82
CA GLU A 47 -21.72 -4.48 17.54
C GLU A 47 -20.77 -4.25 18.73
N LYS A 48 -20.99 -4.92 19.87
CA LYS A 48 -20.12 -4.76 21.05
C LYS A 48 -18.67 -5.20 20.80
N ASP A 49 -18.50 -6.20 19.95
CA ASP A 49 -17.21 -6.83 19.65
C ASP A 49 -16.55 -6.25 18.38
N VAL A 50 -17.14 -5.20 17.78
CA VAL A 50 -16.52 -4.53 16.64
C VAL A 50 -15.40 -3.62 17.13
N PRO A 51 -14.14 -3.81 16.69
CA PRO A 51 -13.02 -2.97 17.09
C PRO A 51 -13.25 -1.48 16.81
N LEU A 52 -12.68 -0.60 17.63
CA LEU A 52 -12.89 0.85 17.52
C LEU A 52 -12.42 1.43 16.19
N ASP A 53 -11.31 0.94 15.66
CA ASP A 53 -10.78 1.30 14.36
C ASP A 53 -11.74 0.92 13.22
N VAL A 54 -12.33 -0.27 13.28
CA VAL A 54 -13.37 -0.69 12.31
C VAL A 54 -14.59 0.19 12.41
N ARG A 55 -15.05 0.55 13.62
CA ARG A 55 -16.18 1.49 13.80
C ARG A 55 -15.87 2.88 13.25
N ALA A 56 -14.64 3.37 13.47
CA ALA A 56 -14.20 4.64 12.91
C ALA A 56 -14.23 4.62 11.37
N ILE A 57 -13.75 3.53 10.76
CA ILE A 57 -13.77 3.34 9.31
C ILE A 57 -15.22 3.27 8.79
N LEU A 58 -16.09 2.52 9.46
CA LEU A 58 -17.51 2.44 9.08
C LEU A 58 -18.25 3.78 9.19
N GLN A 59 -17.84 4.63 10.12
CA GLN A 59 -18.44 5.94 10.34
C GLN A 59 -17.87 7.02 9.42
N LEU A 60 -16.57 7.01 9.18
CA LEU A 60 -15.84 8.06 8.45
C LEU A 60 -15.49 7.66 7.01
N GLY A 61 -15.62 6.36 6.67
CA GLY A 61 -15.08 5.81 5.43
C GLY A 61 -13.56 5.66 5.51
N THR A 62 -12.95 5.33 4.38
CA THR A 62 -11.48 5.15 4.27
C THR A 62 -10.72 6.45 4.14
N SER A 63 -11.40 7.51 3.81
CA SER A 63 -10.84 8.84 3.61
C SER A 63 -11.70 9.87 4.30
N CYS A 64 -11.06 10.74 5.07
CA CYS A 64 -11.72 11.85 5.74
C CYS A 64 -10.89 13.11 5.61
N VAL A 65 -11.54 14.24 5.74
CA VAL A 65 -10.93 15.57 5.76
C VAL A 65 -11.27 16.26 7.08
N LEU A 66 -10.41 17.18 7.50
CA LEU A 66 -10.69 18.03 8.65
C LEU A 66 -11.88 18.93 8.35
N ARG A 67 -12.76 19.07 9.33
CA ARG A 67 -13.83 20.05 9.23
C ARG A 67 -13.26 21.48 9.14
N PRO A 68 -13.90 22.35 8.37
CA PRO A 68 -13.49 23.75 8.31
C PRO A 68 -13.42 24.35 9.72
N GLY A 69 -12.31 25.00 10.04
CA GLY A 69 -12.08 25.61 11.36
C GLY A 69 -11.29 24.75 12.34
N THR A 70 -11.10 23.45 12.08
CA THR A 70 -10.23 22.61 12.91
C THR A 70 -8.76 23.00 12.70
N ARG A 71 -8.04 23.31 13.79
CA ARG A 71 -6.62 23.68 13.75
C ARG A 71 -5.74 22.43 13.79
N LEU A 72 -5.08 22.13 12.68
CA LEU A 72 -4.23 20.94 12.55
C LEU A 72 -3.10 20.90 13.59
N ALA A 73 -2.48 22.03 13.91
CA ALA A 73 -1.41 22.09 14.90
C ALA A 73 -1.88 21.62 16.28
N HIS A 74 -3.06 22.07 16.72
CA HIS A 74 -3.66 21.64 17.99
C HIS A 74 -4.06 20.16 17.96
N ALA A 75 -4.56 19.68 16.83
CA ALA A 75 -4.96 18.29 16.64
C ALA A 75 -3.79 17.31 16.66
N LEU A 76 -2.60 17.72 16.24
CA LEU A 76 -1.38 16.88 16.31
C LEU A 76 -0.90 16.69 17.76
N ASP A 77 -1.11 17.67 18.62
CA ASP A 77 -0.70 17.61 20.03
C ASP A 77 -1.71 16.86 20.92
N THR A 78 -2.99 17.02 20.65
CA THR A 78 -4.09 16.51 21.50
C THR A 78 -4.82 15.30 20.92
N GLY A 79 -4.49 14.91 19.68
CA GLY A 79 -5.24 13.95 18.89
C GLY A 79 -6.46 14.55 18.20
N LEU A 80 -6.96 13.85 17.17
CA LEU A 80 -8.17 14.23 16.45
C LEU A 80 -9.39 13.54 17.05
N SER A 81 -10.42 14.34 17.34
CA SER A 81 -11.74 13.79 17.64
C SER A 81 -12.45 13.37 16.35
N LEU A 82 -13.29 12.33 16.41
CA LEU A 82 -14.18 11.99 15.30
C LEU A 82 -15.10 13.17 14.90
N ALA A 83 -15.39 14.07 15.83
CA ALA A 83 -16.17 15.28 15.56
C ALA A 83 -15.42 16.29 14.69
N ASP A 84 -14.08 16.25 14.65
CA ASP A 84 -13.25 17.14 13.84
C ASP A 84 -13.09 16.66 12.40
N LEU A 85 -13.57 15.46 12.11
CA LEU A 85 -13.45 14.80 10.83
C LEU A 85 -14.80 14.74 10.09
N THR A 86 -14.73 14.74 8.79
CA THR A 86 -15.89 14.47 7.91
C THR A 86 -15.47 13.54 6.80
N HIS A 87 -16.39 12.68 6.37
CA HIS A 87 -16.16 11.78 5.25
C HIS A 87 -15.77 12.56 3.99
N ALA A 88 -14.74 12.10 3.30
CA ALA A 88 -14.37 12.58 1.97
C ALA A 88 -15.02 11.65 0.92
N PRO A 89 -15.98 12.12 0.14
CA PRO A 89 -16.63 11.28 -0.87
C PRO A 89 -15.61 10.65 -1.82
N PRO A 90 -15.80 9.40 -2.29
CA PRO A 90 -14.91 8.73 -3.22
C PRO A 90 -14.55 9.56 -4.45
N ALA A 91 -15.51 10.32 -4.99
CA ALA A 91 -15.28 11.24 -6.11
C ALA A 91 -14.24 12.32 -5.78
N THR A 92 -14.24 12.85 -4.56
CA THR A 92 -13.25 13.85 -4.10
C THR A 92 -11.90 13.18 -3.84
N THR A 93 -11.91 12.01 -3.23
CA THR A 93 -10.73 11.20 -2.96
C THR A 93 -10.09 10.70 -4.25
N HIS A 94 -10.90 10.17 -5.16
CA HIS A 94 -10.48 9.76 -6.50
C HIS A 94 -9.83 10.91 -7.26
N ALA A 95 -10.43 12.09 -7.22
CA ALA A 95 -9.87 13.28 -7.84
C ALA A 95 -8.52 13.69 -7.21
N ALA A 96 -8.38 13.57 -5.88
CA ALA A 96 -7.17 13.96 -5.17
C ALA A 96 -6.04 12.92 -5.31
N TYR A 97 -6.37 11.62 -5.27
CA TYR A 97 -5.38 10.54 -5.25
C TYR A 97 -5.08 9.93 -6.62
N LEU A 98 -5.97 10.06 -7.59
CA LEU A 98 -5.86 9.36 -8.86
C LEU A 98 -5.76 10.30 -10.07
N ARG A 99 -6.07 11.58 -9.96
CA ARG A 99 -5.86 12.53 -11.06
C ARG A 99 -4.39 12.64 -11.38
N GLY A 100 -3.98 11.98 -12.45
CA GLY A 100 -2.65 12.04 -13.00
C GLY A 100 -1.61 11.14 -12.33
N GLY A 101 -2.00 10.09 -11.61
CA GLY A 101 -1.07 9.09 -11.04
C GLY A 101 -0.01 9.61 -10.04
N ARG A 102 0.03 10.93 -9.83
CA ARG A 102 1.09 11.61 -9.06
C ARG A 102 0.75 11.83 -7.59
N ALA A 103 -0.49 11.65 -7.21
CA ALA A 103 -0.91 11.95 -5.84
C ALA A 103 -0.35 10.93 -4.85
N MET A 104 -0.30 9.65 -5.19
CA MET A 104 0.34 8.61 -4.38
C MET A 104 1.70 8.24 -4.98
N ARG A 105 2.76 8.54 -4.27
CA ARG A 105 4.12 8.22 -4.69
C ARG A 105 4.52 6.87 -4.17
N VAL A 106 4.63 5.94 -5.09
CA VAL A 106 4.98 4.55 -4.82
C VAL A 106 6.41 4.30 -5.25
N MET A 107 7.20 3.70 -4.38
CA MET A 107 8.47 3.07 -4.74
C MET A 107 8.25 1.59 -4.99
N TYR A 108 9.00 1.04 -5.91
CA TYR A 108 8.96 -0.39 -6.23
C TYR A 108 10.34 -1.00 -6.01
N LEU A 109 10.43 -1.95 -5.11
CA LEU A 109 11.64 -2.75 -4.91
C LEU A 109 11.46 -4.11 -5.55
N TYR A 110 12.24 -4.39 -6.57
CA TYR A 110 12.34 -5.72 -7.18
C TYR A 110 13.58 -6.43 -6.64
N HIS A 111 13.44 -7.68 -6.25
CA HIS A 111 14.54 -8.51 -5.81
C HIS A 111 14.55 -9.82 -6.60
N ALA A 112 15.68 -10.10 -7.23
CA ALA A 112 15.97 -11.38 -7.85
C ALA A 112 17.29 -11.94 -7.31
N SER A 113 17.35 -13.23 -7.09
CA SER A 113 18.55 -13.86 -6.53
C SER A 113 18.76 -15.29 -7.01
N ASP A 114 20.02 -15.71 -7.00
CA ASP A 114 20.40 -17.11 -6.96
C ASP A 114 21.25 -17.38 -5.69
N THR A 115 21.99 -18.45 -5.66
CA THR A 115 22.82 -18.83 -4.49
C THR A 115 23.99 -17.89 -4.21
N LYS A 116 24.42 -17.08 -5.17
CA LYS A 116 25.65 -16.28 -5.12
C LYS A 116 25.48 -14.82 -5.54
N ARG A 117 24.39 -14.51 -6.27
CA ARG A 117 24.16 -13.20 -6.86
C ARG A 117 22.80 -12.68 -6.45
N HIS A 118 22.73 -11.40 -6.19
CA HIS A 118 21.49 -10.70 -5.89
C HIS A 118 21.42 -9.42 -6.70
N ALA A 119 20.24 -9.10 -7.18
CA ALA A 119 19.91 -7.82 -7.76
C ALA A 119 18.71 -7.21 -7.00
N TYR A 120 18.94 -6.08 -6.40
CA TYR A 120 17.92 -5.25 -5.77
C TYR A 120 17.74 -4.00 -6.60
N VAL A 121 16.58 -3.81 -7.15
CA VAL A 121 16.30 -2.69 -8.06
C VAL A 121 15.17 -1.86 -7.47
N LEU A 122 15.50 -0.65 -7.06
CA LEU A 122 14.58 0.32 -6.48
C LEU A 122 14.18 1.34 -7.54
N VAL A 123 12.91 1.31 -7.96
CA VAL A 123 12.33 2.26 -8.92
C VAL A 123 11.59 3.34 -8.16
N MET A 124 11.98 4.59 -8.36
CA MET A 124 11.33 5.77 -7.80
C MET A 124 10.15 6.22 -8.66
N SER A 125 9.28 7.04 -8.11
CA SER A 125 8.08 7.53 -8.81
C SER A 125 8.37 8.42 -10.04
N ASP A 126 9.56 8.99 -10.11
CA ASP A 126 10.02 9.82 -11.24
C ASP A 126 10.72 9.00 -12.35
N GLY A 127 10.87 7.69 -12.15
CA GLY A 127 11.57 6.79 -13.08
C GLY A 127 13.06 6.64 -12.80
N HIS A 128 13.61 7.38 -11.82
CA HIS A 128 14.98 7.13 -11.38
C HIS A 128 15.06 5.78 -10.68
N THR A 129 16.07 4.99 -11.04
CA THR A 129 16.20 3.60 -10.59
C THR A 129 17.59 3.39 -9.99
N LYS A 130 17.65 2.89 -8.78
CA LYS A 130 18.89 2.47 -8.12
C LYS A 130 19.01 0.95 -8.19
N VAL A 131 20.12 0.48 -8.73
CA VAL A 131 20.41 -0.94 -8.91
C VAL A 131 21.54 -1.34 -7.99
N HIS A 132 21.26 -2.15 -7.00
CA HIS A 132 22.27 -2.70 -6.08
C HIS A 132 22.52 -4.16 -6.43
N ILE A 133 23.77 -4.46 -6.78
CA ILE A 133 24.18 -5.80 -7.21
C ILE A 133 25.09 -6.40 -6.15
N VAL A 134 24.83 -7.65 -5.76
CA VAL A 134 25.81 -8.50 -5.08
C VAL A 134 26.30 -9.52 -6.08
N ASP A 135 27.56 -9.40 -6.49
CA ASP A 135 28.21 -10.34 -7.37
C ASP A 135 29.71 -10.46 -7.03
N SER A 136 30.16 -11.66 -6.73
CA SER A 136 31.57 -11.93 -6.41
C SER A 136 32.53 -11.64 -7.57
N ALA A 137 32.04 -11.62 -8.81
CA ALA A 137 32.82 -11.26 -9.99
C ALA A 137 32.98 -9.73 -10.17
N GLY A 138 32.27 -8.92 -9.38
CA GLY A 138 32.39 -7.47 -9.39
C GLY A 138 31.93 -6.79 -10.69
N LEU A 139 31.08 -7.44 -11.47
CA LEU A 139 30.61 -6.95 -12.77
C LEU A 139 29.65 -5.77 -12.56
N LYS A 140 30.06 -4.58 -12.99
CA LYS A 140 29.25 -3.35 -12.96
C LYS A 140 28.33 -3.17 -14.18
N GLN A 141 28.21 -4.20 -15.00
CA GLN A 141 27.41 -4.10 -16.21
C GLN A 141 25.93 -4.33 -15.89
N TRP A 142 25.14 -3.30 -16.09
CA TRP A 142 23.69 -3.38 -16.08
C TRP A 142 23.18 -2.84 -17.41
N PRO A 143 22.22 -3.52 -18.06
CA PRO A 143 21.72 -3.06 -19.35
C PRO A 143 20.96 -1.75 -19.23
N SER A 144 20.92 -0.98 -20.32
CA SER A 144 20.07 0.21 -20.41
C SER A 144 18.60 -0.21 -20.20
N LEU A 145 17.95 0.44 -19.24
CA LEU A 145 16.53 0.20 -18.97
C LEU A 145 15.62 0.94 -19.94
N GLU A 146 16.10 2.02 -20.53
CA GLU A 146 15.30 2.92 -21.35
C GLU A 146 14.63 2.19 -22.53
N SER A 147 15.42 1.50 -23.37
CA SER A 147 14.90 0.77 -24.53
C SER A 147 13.98 -0.40 -24.11
N MET A 148 14.37 -1.16 -23.10
CA MET A 148 13.57 -2.28 -22.58
C MET A 148 12.24 -1.81 -22.03
N TYR A 149 12.24 -0.69 -21.32
CA TYR A 149 11.06 -0.09 -20.74
C TYR A 149 10.11 0.43 -21.82
N ALA A 150 10.64 1.24 -22.76
CA ALA A 150 9.85 1.81 -23.84
C ALA A 150 9.19 0.72 -24.71
N GLU A 151 9.97 -0.28 -25.15
CA GLU A 151 9.47 -1.41 -25.93
C GLU A 151 8.34 -2.16 -25.17
N ARG A 152 8.57 -2.42 -23.90
CA ARG A 152 7.61 -3.20 -23.10
C ARG A 152 6.35 -2.42 -22.78
N LEU A 153 6.47 -1.15 -22.46
CA LEU A 153 5.33 -0.26 -22.20
C LEU A 153 4.45 -0.17 -23.45
N GLU A 154 5.05 0.03 -24.63
CA GLU A 154 4.33 0.08 -25.88
C GLU A 154 3.62 -1.25 -26.19
N ALA A 155 4.29 -2.39 -26.02
CA ALA A 155 3.65 -3.70 -26.18
C ALA A 155 2.46 -3.92 -25.24
N MET A 156 2.52 -3.38 -24.01
CA MET A 156 1.40 -3.46 -23.05
C MET A 156 0.25 -2.53 -23.43
N ARG A 157 0.53 -1.35 -24.03
CA ARG A 157 -0.49 -0.46 -24.59
C ARG A 157 -1.22 -1.14 -25.75
N GLN A 158 -0.49 -1.69 -26.70
CA GLN A 158 -1.05 -2.40 -27.84
C GLN A 158 -1.94 -3.58 -27.46
N THR A 159 -1.63 -4.25 -26.34
CA THR A 159 -2.44 -5.36 -25.81
C THR A 159 -3.57 -4.91 -24.86
N GLY A 160 -3.76 -3.60 -24.65
CA GLY A 160 -4.77 -3.05 -23.75
C GLY A 160 -4.54 -3.32 -22.26
N ARG A 161 -3.36 -3.81 -21.90
CA ARG A 161 -2.97 -4.07 -20.49
C ARG A 161 -2.60 -2.78 -19.74
N VAL A 162 -2.19 -1.77 -20.45
CA VAL A 162 -1.98 -0.40 -19.98
C VAL A 162 -2.96 0.48 -20.72
N ARG A 163 -3.71 1.29 -19.98
CA ARG A 163 -4.63 2.28 -20.55
C ARG A 163 -3.94 3.63 -20.58
N ASP A 164 -4.23 4.39 -21.61
CA ASP A 164 -3.88 5.80 -21.72
C ASP A 164 -5.14 6.65 -21.52
N GLY A 165 -4.98 7.89 -21.08
CA GLY A 165 -6.07 8.84 -20.91
C GLY A 165 -6.37 9.24 -19.47
N GLU A 166 -7.49 9.90 -19.27
CA GLU A 166 -7.90 10.38 -17.94
C GLU A 166 -8.14 9.20 -16.99
N GLY A 167 -7.51 9.26 -15.82
CA GLY A 167 -7.56 8.18 -14.82
C GLY A 167 -6.56 7.05 -15.04
N ALA A 168 -5.72 7.10 -16.09
CA ALA A 168 -4.67 6.13 -16.28
C ALA A 168 -3.49 6.35 -15.33
N PHE A 169 -2.72 5.29 -15.05
CA PHE A 169 -1.48 5.43 -14.31
C PHE A 169 -0.46 6.23 -15.13
N ASP A 170 0.10 7.29 -14.53
CA ASP A 170 1.09 8.16 -15.18
C ASP A 170 2.48 7.51 -15.09
N TYR A 171 2.81 6.72 -16.10
CA TYR A 171 4.12 6.09 -16.21
C TYR A 171 5.21 7.12 -16.45
N PRO A 172 6.39 7.00 -15.80
CA PRO A 172 7.50 7.89 -16.09
C PRO A 172 7.91 7.77 -17.58
N PRO A 173 8.38 8.87 -18.20
CA PRO A 173 8.72 8.85 -19.62
C PRO A 173 9.86 7.90 -19.95
N SER A 174 10.78 7.67 -19.01
CA SER A 174 11.88 6.73 -19.14
C SER A 174 12.28 6.18 -17.77
N LEU A 175 13.04 5.06 -17.77
CA LEU A 175 13.75 4.56 -16.60
C LEU A 175 15.24 4.79 -16.78
N THR A 176 15.82 5.61 -15.90
CA THR A 176 17.27 5.79 -15.78
C THR A 176 17.80 5.00 -14.61
N CYS A 177 19.07 4.60 -14.62
CA CYS A 177 19.60 3.84 -13.50
C CYS A 177 21.01 4.23 -13.09
N ASP A 178 21.23 4.23 -11.78
CA ASP A 178 22.54 4.22 -11.13
C ASP A 178 22.81 2.79 -10.64
N VAL A 179 24.03 2.31 -10.84
CA VAL A 179 24.41 0.93 -10.52
C VAL A 179 25.53 0.92 -9.49
N ASP A 180 25.25 0.30 -8.35
CA ASP A 180 26.19 0.07 -7.26
C ASP A 180 26.46 -1.43 -7.09
N VAL A 181 27.74 -1.80 -7.02
CA VAL A 181 28.16 -3.17 -6.75
C VAL A 181 28.65 -3.30 -5.33
N HIS A 182 28.16 -4.30 -4.65
CA HIS A 182 28.44 -4.59 -3.24
C HIS A 182 29.06 -5.98 -3.09
N THR A 183 29.86 -6.14 -2.04
CA THR A 183 30.47 -7.43 -1.70
C THR A 183 29.55 -8.32 -0.86
N SER A 184 28.49 -7.75 -0.27
CA SER A 184 27.54 -8.50 0.57
C SER A 184 26.14 -7.87 0.57
N GLU A 185 25.13 -8.68 0.85
CA GLU A 185 23.76 -8.19 1.05
C GLU A 185 23.62 -7.20 2.20
N THR A 186 24.45 -7.34 3.26
CA THR A 186 24.45 -6.38 4.38
C THR A 186 24.77 -4.96 3.92
N GLN A 187 25.68 -4.80 2.97
CA GLN A 187 25.97 -3.48 2.38
C GLN A 187 24.80 -2.96 1.57
N VAL A 188 24.15 -3.83 0.78
CA VAL A 188 22.94 -3.48 0.04
C VAL A 188 21.84 -3.01 0.99
N PHE A 189 21.56 -3.73 2.07
CA PHE A 189 20.53 -3.34 3.03
C PHE A 189 20.79 -1.98 3.66
N ARG A 190 22.06 -1.66 3.97
CA ARG A 190 22.44 -0.32 4.46
C ARG A 190 22.20 0.76 3.40
N ALA A 191 22.53 0.47 2.14
CA ALA A 191 22.30 1.39 1.04
C ALA A 191 20.80 1.62 0.80
N LEU A 192 20.00 0.56 0.71
CA LEU A 192 18.55 0.64 0.56
C LEU A 192 17.87 1.38 1.73
N ALA A 193 18.28 1.11 2.97
CA ALA A 193 17.73 1.81 4.14
C ALA A 193 18.04 3.32 4.11
N ARG A 194 19.19 3.72 3.57
CA ARG A 194 19.49 5.13 3.31
C ARG A 194 18.58 5.69 2.21
N ASP A 195 18.45 4.98 1.10
CA ASP A 195 17.65 5.39 -0.04
C ASP A 195 16.16 5.55 0.33
N PHE A 196 15.63 4.68 1.17
CA PHE A 196 14.25 4.80 1.69
C PHE A 196 14.07 6.06 2.54
N ARG A 197 15.03 6.36 3.43
CA ARG A 197 14.98 7.58 4.25
C ARG A 197 15.09 8.85 3.40
N GLU A 198 15.99 8.86 2.44
CA GLU A 198 16.14 9.98 1.49
C GLU A 198 14.85 10.19 0.68
N ALA A 199 14.29 9.11 0.13
CA ALA A 199 13.06 9.17 -0.64
C ALA A 199 11.84 9.61 0.20
N ARG A 200 11.79 9.23 1.48
CA ARG A 200 10.75 9.68 2.40
C ARG A 200 10.91 11.15 2.77
N ALA A 201 12.15 11.59 3.04
CA ALA A 201 12.44 12.97 3.45
C ALA A 201 12.31 14.00 2.33
N ALA A 202 12.26 13.57 1.07
CA ALA A 202 12.09 14.47 -0.07
C ALA A 202 10.78 15.27 0.05
N ARG A 203 10.77 16.52 -0.44
CA ARG A 203 9.62 17.46 -0.37
C ARG A 203 8.29 16.85 -0.79
N HIS A 204 8.35 15.85 -1.62
CA HIS A 204 7.22 15.06 -2.09
C HIS A 204 7.56 13.58 -1.94
N GLY A 205 7.92 13.17 -0.73
CA GLY A 205 8.47 11.85 -0.45
C GLY A 205 7.55 10.68 -0.80
N ALA A 206 8.16 9.51 -0.91
CA ALA A 206 7.42 8.27 -1.11
C ALA A 206 6.48 7.98 0.06
N GLN A 207 5.30 7.47 -0.26
CA GLN A 207 4.22 7.19 0.69
C GLN A 207 3.95 5.69 0.84
N LEU A 208 4.38 4.89 -0.13
CA LEU A 208 4.18 3.46 -0.16
C LEU A 208 5.40 2.78 -0.80
N LEU A 209 5.85 1.69 -0.22
CA LEU A 209 6.84 0.80 -0.83
C LEU A 209 6.17 -0.51 -1.26
N THR A 210 6.30 -0.84 -2.53
CA THR A 210 5.85 -2.14 -3.06
C THR A 210 7.05 -3.03 -3.29
N ILE A 211 7.10 -4.17 -2.63
CA ILE A 211 8.21 -5.13 -2.75
C ILE A 211 7.77 -6.32 -3.59
N CYS A 212 8.43 -6.52 -4.73
CA CYS A 212 8.21 -7.65 -5.62
C CYS A 212 9.32 -8.68 -5.39
N SER A 213 9.03 -9.74 -4.66
CA SER A 213 10.03 -10.73 -4.25
C SER A 213 9.42 -12.07 -3.84
N SER A 214 10.21 -13.14 -3.93
CA SER A 214 9.90 -14.46 -3.34
C SER A 214 10.19 -14.52 -1.82
N ARG A 215 10.90 -13.53 -1.28
CA ARG A 215 11.20 -13.43 0.16
C ARG A 215 10.02 -12.79 0.89
N PRO A 216 9.71 -13.23 2.12
CA PRO A 216 8.62 -12.64 2.91
C PRO A 216 9.02 -11.24 3.47
N LEU A 217 8.02 -10.45 3.87
CA LEU A 217 8.25 -9.14 4.48
C LEU A 217 9.17 -9.21 5.70
N SER A 218 9.03 -10.25 6.53
CA SER A 218 9.87 -10.47 7.71
C SER A 218 11.37 -10.53 7.39
N TYR A 219 11.74 -10.97 6.21
CA TYR A 219 13.12 -10.95 5.74
C TYR A 219 13.67 -9.53 5.60
N TYR A 220 12.89 -8.63 5.01
CA TYR A 220 13.27 -7.23 4.83
C TYR A 220 13.24 -6.46 6.13
N ASP A 221 12.25 -6.71 6.99
CA ASP A 221 12.14 -6.07 8.30
C ASP A 221 13.28 -6.45 9.23
N ALA A 222 13.70 -7.70 9.21
CA ALA A 222 14.83 -8.16 10.03
C ALA A 222 16.16 -7.45 9.68
N HIS A 223 16.31 -7.00 8.43
CA HIS A 223 17.55 -6.38 7.95
C HIS A 223 17.49 -4.86 7.79
N MET A 224 16.31 -4.30 7.52
CA MET A 224 16.16 -2.89 7.15
C MET A 224 15.09 -2.14 7.94
N HIS A 225 14.30 -2.82 8.78
CA HIS A 225 13.16 -2.22 9.50
C HIS A 225 12.19 -1.45 8.59
N VAL A 226 11.92 -1.99 7.43
CA VAL A 226 11.18 -1.31 6.33
C VAL A 226 9.80 -0.85 6.78
N SER A 227 9.09 -1.71 7.52
CA SER A 227 7.73 -1.44 8.00
C SER A 227 7.66 -0.28 8.99
N ALA A 228 8.78 0.06 9.66
CA ALA A 228 8.86 1.22 10.55
C ALA A 228 9.03 2.53 9.76
N GLU A 229 9.56 2.46 8.55
CA GLU A 229 9.84 3.64 7.72
C GLU A 229 8.68 3.98 6.78
N LEU A 230 8.04 2.99 6.17
CA LEU A 230 7.00 3.16 5.15
C LEU A 230 5.94 2.06 5.26
N PRO A 231 4.69 2.35 4.89
CA PRO A 231 3.72 1.30 4.57
C PRO A 231 4.27 0.40 3.45
N VAL A 232 4.17 -0.91 3.63
CA VAL A 232 4.73 -1.89 2.68
C VAL A 232 3.63 -2.76 2.08
N LEU A 233 3.64 -2.90 0.77
CA LEU A 233 2.82 -3.85 0.03
C LEU A 233 3.73 -4.94 -0.55
N MET A 234 3.50 -6.20 -0.16
CA MET A 234 4.21 -7.34 -0.73
C MET A 234 3.48 -7.88 -1.95
N VAL A 235 4.20 -7.98 -3.06
CA VAL A 235 3.76 -8.69 -4.26
C VAL A 235 4.60 -9.96 -4.36
N PRO A 236 4.04 -11.12 -4.02
CA PRO A 236 4.79 -12.36 -4.03
C PRO A 236 5.18 -12.75 -5.46
N ALA A 237 6.47 -13.04 -5.64
CA ALA A 237 7.00 -13.65 -6.85
C ALA A 237 7.32 -15.12 -6.58
N SER A 238 7.19 -15.99 -7.57
CA SER A 238 7.61 -17.37 -7.42
C SER A 238 9.14 -17.46 -7.42
N ARG A 239 9.71 -18.43 -6.68
CA ARG A 239 11.16 -18.66 -6.70
C ARG A 239 11.69 -18.97 -8.11
N ALA A 240 10.87 -19.62 -8.94
CA ALA A 240 11.23 -19.90 -10.33
C ALA A 240 11.28 -18.61 -11.17
N GLU A 241 10.49 -17.59 -10.81
CA GLU A 241 10.52 -16.28 -11.47
C GLU A 241 11.71 -15.43 -11.02
N ASP A 242 12.23 -15.65 -9.80
CA ASP A 242 13.39 -14.94 -9.28
C ASP A 242 14.73 -15.58 -9.64
N ALA A 243 14.74 -16.84 -10.09
CA ALA A 243 15.96 -17.56 -10.43
C ALA A 243 16.74 -16.83 -11.54
N LEU A 244 18.01 -16.53 -11.27
CA LEU A 244 18.90 -15.88 -12.20
C LEU A 244 19.63 -16.91 -13.07
N PRO A 245 19.55 -16.84 -14.40
CA PRO A 245 20.28 -17.72 -15.28
C PRO A 245 21.80 -17.47 -15.17
N ALA A 246 22.61 -18.47 -15.48
CA ALA A 246 24.07 -18.37 -15.38
C ALA A 246 24.66 -17.35 -16.36
N LEU A 247 24.12 -17.30 -17.60
CA LEU A 247 24.57 -16.39 -18.64
C LEU A 247 23.68 -15.17 -18.73
N GLN A 248 24.29 -13.98 -18.90
CA GLN A 248 23.60 -12.70 -19.09
C GLN A 248 22.51 -12.43 -18.00
N TRP A 249 22.81 -12.84 -16.78
CA TRP A 249 21.84 -12.74 -15.68
C TRP A 249 21.36 -11.30 -15.43
N GLN A 250 22.22 -10.31 -15.66
CA GLN A 250 21.86 -8.89 -15.51
C GLN A 250 20.77 -8.49 -16.50
N SER A 251 20.90 -8.89 -17.77
CA SER A 251 19.90 -8.61 -18.79
C SER A 251 18.57 -9.31 -18.49
N TYR A 252 18.65 -10.53 -17.98
CA TYR A 252 17.48 -11.28 -17.56
C TYR A 252 16.78 -10.61 -16.35
N ALA A 253 17.54 -10.25 -15.32
CA ALA A 253 17.02 -9.58 -14.13
C ALA A 253 16.40 -8.21 -14.49
N ALA A 254 17.05 -7.43 -15.34
CA ALA A 254 16.56 -6.14 -15.82
C ALA A 254 15.24 -6.28 -16.59
N ARG A 255 15.15 -7.21 -17.52
CA ARG A 255 13.92 -7.50 -18.28
C ARG A 255 12.77 -7.95 -17.38
N ARG A 256 13.07 -8.81 -16.42
CA ARG A 256 12.09 -9.26 -15.41
C ARG A 256 11.62 -8.11 -14.54
N MET A 257 12.54 -7.27 -14.08
CA MET A 257 12.24 -6.08 -13.30
C MET A 257 11.30 -5.14 -14.05
N VAL A 258 11.60 -4.80 -15.30
CA VAL A 258 10.73 -3.93 -16.13
C VAL A 258 9.34 -4.54 -16.27
N ASN A 259 9.22 -5.83 -16.55
CA ASN A 259 7.93 -6.52 -16.62
C ASN A 259 7.18 -6.48 -15.29
N CYS A 260 7.86 -6.75 -14.18
CA CYS A 260 7.29 -6.71 -12.84
C CYS A 260 6.80 -5.31 -12.49
N TYR A 261 7.63 -4.29 -12.71
CA TYR A 261 7.30 -2.89 -12.45
C TYR A 261 6.02 -2.47 -13.21
N LEU A 262 5.98 -2.67 -14.52
CA LEU A 262 4.85 -2.27 -15.36
C LEU A 262 3.55 -3.01 -14.98
N ARG A 263 3.63 -4.30 -14.70
CA ARG A 263 2.46 -5.10 -14.29
C ARG A 263 1.96 -4.71 -12.90
N THR A 264 2.89 -4.55 -11.96
CA THR A 264 2.56 -4.25 -10.56
C THR A 264 2.02 -2.83 -10.42
N SER A 265 2.57 -1.85 -11.13
CA SER A 265 2.07 -0.47 -11.10
C SER A 265 0.67 -0.37 -11.71
N ALA A 266 0.40 -1.02 -12.84
CA ALA A 266 -0.93 -1.07 -13.44
C ALA A 266 -1.95 -1.77 -12.54
N TRP A 267 -1.54 -2.86 -11.89
CA TRP A 267 -2.38 -3.60 -10.96
C TRP A 267 -2.68 -2.78 -9.70
N LEU A 268 -1.65 -2.20 -9.08
CA LEU A 268 -1.79 -1.39 -7.88
C LEU A 268 -2.69 -0.17 -8.13
N HIS A 269 -2.53 0.49 -9.27
CA HIS A 269 -3.37 1.62 -9.63
C HIS A 269 -4.86 1.22 -9.68
N ARG A 270 -5.19 0.14 -10.37
CA ARG A 270 -6.58 -0.38 -10.42
C ARG A 270 -7.11 -0.78 -9.05
N TRP A 271 -6.24 -1.29 -8.19
CA TRP A 271 -6.60 -1.67 -6.83
C TRP A 271 -6.93 -0.46 -5.96
N ILE A 272 -6.14 0.60 -6.09
CA ILE A 272 -6.40 1.88 -5.43
C ILE A 272 -7.72 2.48 -5.93
N GLU A 273 -7.97 2.42 -7.23
CA GLU A 273 -9.26 2.85 -7.82
C GLU A 273 -10.44 2.07 -7.25
N LEU A 274 -10.32 0.76 -7.18
CA LEU A 274 -11.37 -0.10 -6.63
C LEU A 274 -11.60 0.18 -5.14
N ALA A 275 -10.54 0.31 -4.34
CA ALA A 275 -10.62 0.66 -2.93
C ALA A 275 -11.33 2.00 -2.73
N ALA A 276 -10.97 3.01 -3.52
CA ALA A 276 -11.59 4.33 -3.48
C ALA A 276 -13.06 4.29 -3.93
N HIS A 277 -13.38 3.49 -4.93
CA HIS A 277 -14.75 3.34 -5.42
C HIS A 277 -15.66 2.63 -4.41
N LEU A 278 -15.16 1.62 -3.74
CA LEU A 278 -15.87 0.87 -2.72
C LEU A 278 -15.84 1.55 -1.34
N ASP A 279 -15.03 2.59 -1.17
CA ASP A 279 -14.78 3.27 0.11
C ASP A 279 -14.31 2.29 1.19
N VAL A 280 -13.36 1.44 0.85
CA VAL A 280 -12.74 0.47 1.76
C VAL A 280 -11.22 0.65 1.79
N PRO A 281 -10.55 0.33 2.91
CA PRO A 281 -9.09 0.29 2.98
C PRO A 281 -8.50 -0.68 1.96
N LEU A 282 -7.39 -0.31 1.33
CA LEU A 282 -6.70 -1.15 0.34
C LEU A 282 -6.40 -2.56 0.89
N GLY A 283 -6.03 -2.66 2.17
CA GLY A 283 -5.74 -3.94 2.83
C GLY A 283 -6.95 -4.85 3.04
N ASN A 284 -8.16 -4.31 2.94
CA ASN A 284 -9.42 -5.05 3.11
C ASN A 284 -9.98 -5.57 1.79
N LEU A 285 -9.39 -5.19 0.66
CA LEU A 285 -9.75 -5.79 -0.62
C LEU A 285 -9.32 -7.26 -0.65
N PRO A 286 -10.13 -8.16 -1.21
CA PRO A 286 -9.75 -9.56 -1.39
C PRO A 286 -8.47 -9.67 -2.21
N ARG A 287 -7.49 -10.44 -1.73
CA ARG A 287 -6.19 -10.60 -2.41
C ARG A 287 -6.27 -11.51 -3.64
N ASP A 288 -7.34 -12.29 -3.75
CA ASP A 288 -7.53 -13.35 -4.75
C ASP A 288 -8.44 -12.94 -5.91
N PHE A 289 -8.53 -11.65 -6.23
CA PHE A 289 -9.11 -11.27 -7.51
C PHE A 289 -8.15 -11.72 -8.62
N ALA A 290 -8.47 -12.85 -9.23
CA ALA A 290 -7.98 -13.19 -10.56
C ALA A 290 -8.53 -12.13 -11.53
N LEU A 291 -7.72 -11.14 -11.84
CA LEU A 291 -7.99 -10.14 -12.88
C LEU A 291 -7.46 -10.63 -14.22
#